data_e7a6001875b717c0342d264198b01ea9
#
_entry.id   e7a6001875b717c0342d264198b01ea9
#
_cell.length_a   1.000
_cell.length_b   1.000
_cell.length_c   1.000
_cell.angle_alpha   90.00
_cell.angle_beta   90.00
_cell.angle_gamma   90.00
#
_symmetry.space_group_name_H-M   'P 1'
#
loop_
_entity.id
_entity.type
_entity.pdbx_description
1 polymer ?
#
loop_
_entity_poly.entity_id
_entity_poly.type
_entity_poly.pdbx_seq_one_letter_code
_entity_poly.pdbx_strand_id
1 'polypeptide(L)'
;MKIFYCDGSTRGGKNQKGADNIGGWGAVCFSDESEMHIEAFEHDSETYTTNNRQELKGLLWCLYYADDFHPNEECIIYSDSAYVVNMCNSWIYNWATNGWKTSKKQPVENIELVQDIWKCISKPFYHCTIKKCDGHKGILGNELADALATQSMHIFDDLCKEYEVTIGEEE
;
A
#
# COMPACT_ATOMS: atom_id res chain seq x y z
N MET A 1 -15.72 -4.75 -8.70
CA MET A 1 -14.26 -4.57 -8.61
C MET A 1 -13.93 -3.76 -7.37
N LYS A 2 -13.00 -4.20 -6.56
CA LYS A 2 -12.58 -3.46 -5.35
C LYS A 2 -11.45 -2.51 -5.67
N ILE A 3 -11.46 -1.35 -5.06
CA ILE A 3 -10.45 -0.30 -5.26
C ILE A 3 -9.72 -0.05 -3.96
N PHE A 4 -8.40 -0.18 -4.00
CA PHE A 4 -7.51 0.04 -2.86
C PHE A 4 -6.59 1.23 -3.12
N TYR A 5 -6.27 1.94 -2.06
CA TYR A 5 -5.16 2.90 -2.02
C TYR A 5 -4.29 2.58 -0.82
N CYS A 6 -2.98 2.68 -0.99
CA CYS A 6 -2.02 2.53 0.10
C CYS A 6 -0.93 3.58 0.00
N ASP A 7 -0.35 3.92 1.14
CA ASP A 7 0.71 4.91 1.26
C ASP A 7 1.62 4.58 2.44
N GLY A 8 2.83 5.10 2.40
CA GLY A 8 3.81 5.01 3.46
C GLY A 8 4.48 6.36 3.69
N SER A 9 4.83 6.63 4.93
CA SER A 9 5.39 7.92 5.33
C SER A 9 6.44 7.74 6.42
N THR A 10 7.42 8.63 6.46
CA THR A 10 8.33 8.78 7.59
C THR A 10 8.44 10.26 7.98
N ARG A 11 8.66 10.53 9.26
CA ARG A 11 8.86 11.91 9.74
C ARG A 11 10.08 12.58 9.12
N GLY A 12 11.13 11.80 8.85
CA GLY A 12 12.35 12.30 8.21
C GLY A 12 12.25 12.47 6.69
N GLY A 13 11.17 12.02 6.08
CA GLY A 13 10.93 12.11 4.63
C GLY A 13 11.98 11.41 3.78
N LYS A 14 12.75 10.47 4.33
CA LYS A 14 13.92 9.86 3.69
C LYS A 14 13.97 8.36 3.90
N ASN A 15 14.59 7.66 2.96
CA ASN A 15 14.91 6.24 3.06
C ASN A 15 16.20 5.99 3.86
N GLN A 16 16.35 6.68 4.98
CA GLN A 16 17.49 6.52 5.88
C GLN A 16 17.00 6.02 7.24
N LYS A 17 17.49 4.87 7.66
CA LYS A 17 17.23 4.34 8.99
C LYS A 17 17.93 5.16 10.05
N GLY A 18 17.21 5.57 11.07
CA GLY A 18 17.76 6.24 12.25
C GLY A 18 16.86 6.00 13.46
N ALA A 19 17.40 6.09 14.67
CA ALA A 19 16.68 5.83 15.91
C ALA A 19 15.41 6.71 16.04
N ASP A 20 15.45 7.92 15.49
CA ASP A 20 14.35 8.90 15.53
C ASP A 20 13.45 8.85 14.30
N ASN A 21 13.71 7.92 13.36
CA ASN A 21 12.93 7.82 12.14
C ASN A 21 11.69 6.97 12.38
N ILE A 22 10.59 7.62 12.74
CA ILE A 22 9.29 7.01 12.92
C ILE A 22 8.55 7.09 11.60
N GLY A 23 7.95 5.99 11.19
CA GLY A 23 7.13 5.94 9.99
C GLY A 23 5.87 5.13 10.20
N GLY A 24 4.97 5.23 9.24
CA GLY A 24 3.72 4.50 9.24
C GLY A 24 3.23 4.22 7.84
N TRP A 25 2.28 3.32 7.75
CA TRP A 25 1.57 3.02 6.52
C TRP A 25 0.07 3.14 6.74
N GLY A 26 -0.64 3.34 5.66
CA GLY A 26 -2.10 3.37 5.64
C GLY A 26 -2.64 2.76 4.36
N ALA A 27 -3.82 2.17 4.47
CA ALA A 27 -4.51 1.58 3.34
C ALA A 27 -6.02 1.64 3.52
N VAL A 28 -6.73 1.83 2.41
CA VAL A 28 -8.20 1.80 2.37
C VAL A 28 -8.66 0.86 1.26
N CYS A 29 -9.79 0.21 1.49
CA CYS A 29 -10.51 -0.57 0.49
C CYS A 29 -11.90 0.02 0.29
N PHE A 30 -12.18 0.49 -0.92
CA PHE A 30 -13.52 0.90 -1.33
C PHE A 30 -14.30 -0.29 -1.88
N SER A 31 -15.59 -0.34 -1.57
CA SER A 31 -16.50 -1.43 -1.96
C SER A 31 -16.65 -1.59 -3.47
N ASP A 32 -16.57 -0.49 -4.22
CA ASP A 32 -16.67 -0.48 -5.66
C ASP A 32 -15.98 0.73 -6.30
N GLU A 33 -16.08 0.84 -7.61
CA GLU A 33 -15.42 1.88 -8.41
C GLU A 33 -15.99 3.29 -8.18
N SER A 34 -17.12 3.43 -7.49
CA SER A 34 -17.67 4.75 -7.12
C SER A 34 -16.81 5.45 -6.07
N GLU A 35 -16.06 4.67 -5.27
CA GLU A 35 -15.24 5.17 -4.17
C GLU A 35 -16.04 5.99 -3.14
N MET A 36 -17.31 5.61 -2.92
CA MET A 36 -18.23 6.30 -2.00
C MET A 36 -18.39 5.57 -0.66
N HIS A 37 -17.93 4.32 -0.57
CA HIS A 37 -18.04 3.52 0.64
C HIS A 37 -16.74 2.78 0.92
N ILE A 38 -16.17 3.01 2.10
CA ILE A 38 -14.99 2.31 2.61
C ILE A 38 -15.44 1.09 3.39
N GLU A 39 -15.17 -0.10 2.87
CA GLU A 39 -15.47 -1.34 3.59
C GLU A 39 -14.41 -1.72 4.63
N ALA A 40 -13.17 -1.31 4.41
CA ALA A 40 -12.08 -1.57 5.34
C ALA A 40 -10.96 -0.54 5.20
N PHE A 41 -10.28 -0.28 6.28
CA PHE A 41 -9.04 0.49 6.30
C PHE A 41 -8.15 -0.01 7.45
N GLU A 42 -6.87 0.25 7.34
CA GLU A 42 -5.90 -0.09 8.38
C GLU A 42 -4.72 0.87 8.35
N HIS A 43 -4.06 0.99 9.44
CA HIS A 43 -2.82 1.76 9.57
C HIS A 43 -1.99 1.23 10.74
N ASP A 44 -0.68 1.45 10.65
CA ASP A 44 0.23 1.12 11.74
C ASP A 44 1.48 1.99 11.62
N SER A 45 2.31 1.97 12.64
CA SER A 45 3.56 2.71 12.68
C SER A 45 4.66 1.91 13.36
N GLU A 46 5.89 2.22 13.02
CA GLU A 46 7.06 1.65 13.67
C GLU A 46 8.19 2.67 13.74
N THR A 47 9.13 2.43 14.64
CA THR A 47 10.38 3.18 14.74
C THR A 47 11.46 2.55 13.88
N TYR A 48 12.54 3.29 13.61
CA TYR A 48 13.70 2.78 12.89
C TYR A 48 13.35 2.22 11.49
N THR A 49 12.60 2.99 10.72
CA THR A 49 12.06 2.57 9.43
C THR A 49 12.42 3.51 8.28
N THR A 50 11.96 3.18 7.08
CA THR A 50 12.13 3.98 5.86
C THR A 50 10.80 4.14 5.13
N ASN A 51 10.70 5.15 4.25
CA ASN A 51 9.52 5.31 3.38
C ASN A 51 9.22 4.04 2.60
N ASN A 52 10.21 3.49 1.91
CA ASN A 52 10.02 2.30 1.10
C ASN A 52 9.48 1.12 1.91
N ARG A 53 10.00 0.91 3.12
CA ARG A 53 9.50 -0.15 4.01
C ARG A 53 8.03 0.04 4.34
N GLN A 54 7.61 1.26 4.66
CA GLN A 54 6.21 1.56 4.98
C GLN A 54 5.30 1.43 3.75
N GLU A 55 5.76 1.87 2.59
CA GLU A 55 5.06 1.67 1.33
C GLU A 55 4.79 0.18 1.03
N LEU A 56 5.79 -0.67 1.25
CA LEU A 56 5.64 -2.12 1.06
C LEU A 56 4.65 -2.73 2.06
N LYS A 57 4.64 -2.27 3.31
CA LYS A 57 3.69 -2.75 4.33
C LYS A 57 2.25 -2.39 3.98
N GLY A 58 2.00 -1.18 3.52
CA GLY A 58 0.68 -0.76 3.07
C GLY A 58 0.18 -1.60 1.89
N LEU A 59 1.04 -1.82 0.90
CA LEU A 59 0.72 -2.70 -0.23
C LEU A 59 0.40 -4.13 0.23
N LEU A 60 1.22 -4.66 1.12
CA LEU A 60 1.06 -6.04 1.58
C LEU A 60 -0.28 -6.25 2.29
N TRP A 61 -0.73 -5.28 3.09
CA TRP A 61 -2.07 -5.32 3.67
C TRP A 61 -3.16 -5.41 2.58
N CYS A 62 -3.06 -4.60 1.53
CA CYS A 62 -4.02 -4.64 0.42
C CYS A 62 -4.07 -6.02 -0.25
N LEU A 63 -2.90 -6.60 -0.50
CA LEU A 63 -2.81 -7.94 -1.12
C LEU A 63 -3.42 -9.03 -0.24
N TYR A 64 -3.14 -9.01 1.06
CA TYR A 64 -3.72 -9.96 2.01
C TYR A 64 -5.23 -9.78 2.14
N TYR A 65 -5.71 -8.56 2.24
CA TYR A 65 -7.14 -8.28 2.34
C TYR A 65 -7.88 -8.74 1.07
N ALA A 66 -7.35 -8.46 -0.11
CA ALA A 66 -7.93 -8.90 -1.37
C ALA A 66 -7.99 -10.44 -1.47
N ASP A 67 -6.95 -11.12 -1.04
CA ASP A 67 -6.88 -12.58 -1.07
C ASP A 67 -7.84 -13.23 -0.07
N ASP A 68 -7.93 -12.68 1.13
CA ASP A 68 -8.74 -13.24 2.21
C ASP A 68 -10.25 -12.97 2.05
N PHE A 69 -10.62 -11.77 1.61
CA PHE A 69 -12.02 -11.34 1.58
C PHE A 69 -12.64 -11.24 0.18
N HIS A 70 -11.82 -11.11 -0.87
CA HIS A 70 -12.28 -10.94 -2.25
C HIS A 70 -11.53 -11.85 -3.23
N PRO A 71 -11.44 -13.17 -2.97
CA PRO A 71 -10.58 -14.07 -3.75
C PRO A 71 -11.05 -14.29 -5.20
N ASN A 72 -12.31 -13.96 -5.50
CA ASN A 72 -12.91 -14.18 -6.82
C ASN A 72 -13.31 -12.87 -7.54
N GLU A 73 -12.82 -11.75 -7.07
CA GLU A 73 -13.16 -10.43 -7.59
C GLU A 73 -11.91 -9.67 -8.02
N GLU A 74 -11.95 -9.01 -9.16
CA GLU A 74 -10.84 -8.17 -9.58
C GLU A 74 -10.65 -6.99 -8.63
N CYS A 75 -9.39 -6.70 -8.32
CA CYS A 75 -8.98 -5.62 -7.44
C CYS A 75 -7.96 -4.72 -8.13
N ILE A 76 -8.08 -3.43 -7.93
CA ILE A 76 -7.05 -2.46 -8.31
C ILE A 76 -6.45 -1.87 -7.04
N ILE A 77 -5.13 -1.86 -6.94
CA ILE A 77 -4.38 -1.27 -5.83
C ILE A 77 -3.58 -0.09 -6.37
N TYR A 78 -3.92 1.11 -5.91
CA TYR A 78 -3.20 2.33 -6.26
C TYR A 78 -2.15 2.68 -5.20
N SER A 79 -0.98 3.06 -5.67
CA SER A 79 0.10 3.64 -4.86
C SER A 79 0.70 4.84 -5.59
N ASP A 80 1.08 5.87 -4.87
CA ASP A 80 1.81 7.00 -5.45
C ASP A 80 3.34 6.76 -5.51
N SER A 81 3.81 5.66 -4.97
CA SER A 81 5.21 5.25 -4.98
C SER A 81 5.61 4.61 -6.30
N ALA A 82 6.44 5.31 -7.10
CA ALA A 82 7.02 4.73 -8.31
C ALA A 82 7.86 3.49 -8.01
N TYR A 83 8.56 3.47 -6.86
CA TYR A 83 9.32 2.32 -6.41
C TYR A 83 8.45 1.07 -6.26
N VAL A 84 7.34 1.18 -5.52
CA VAL A 84 6.42 0.06 -5.29
C VAL A 84 5.83 -0.47 -6.59
N VAL A 85 5.33 0.43 -7.44
CA VAL A 85 4.66 0.05 -8.69
C VAL A 85 5.65 -0.60 -9.66
N ASN A 86 6.82 -0.01 -9.84
CA ASN A 86 7.85 -0.57 -10.73
C ASN A 86 8.41 -1.90 -10.20
N MET A 87 8.59 -2.01 -8.90
CA MET A 87 9.05 -3.23 -8.26
C MET A 87 8.07 -4.38 -8.52
N CYS A 88 6.79 -4.17 -8.25
CA CYS A 88 5.77 -5.21 -8.40
C CYS A 88 5.51 -5.59 -9.86
N ASN A 89 5.59 -4.63 -10.78
CA ASN A 89 5.28 -4.85 -12.19
C ASN A 89 6.49 -5.28 -13.03
N SER A 90 7.71 -5.16 -12.52
CA SER A 90 8.91 -5.41 -13.27
C SER A 90 10.04 -6.10 -12.47
N TRP A 91 10.63 -5.42 -11.52
CA TRP A 91 11.89 -5.86 -10.89
C TRP A 91 11.77 -7.18 -10.12
N ILE A 92 10.65 -7.42 -9.46
CA ILE A 92 10.46 -8.59 -8.59
C ILE A 92 10.56 -9.91 -9.35
N TYR A 93 10.18 -9.93 -10.63
CA TYR A 93 10.26 -11.11 -11.47
C TYR A 93 11.70 -11.54 -11.70
N ASN A 94 12.61 -10.60 -11.93
CA ASN A 94 14.04 -10.87 -12.05
C ASN A 94 14.64 -11.29 -10.70
N TRP A 95 14.27 -10.63 -9.62
CA TRP A 95 14.76 -10.96 -8.29
C TRP A 95 14.37 -12.38 -7.87
N ALA A 96 13.17 -12.80 -8.17
CA ALA A 96 12.69 -14.15 -7.85
C ALA A 96 13.48 -15.25 -8.58
N THR A 97 14.12 -14.95 -9.70
CA THR A 97 14.92 -15.91 -10.48
C THR A 97 16.44 -15.80 -10.27
N ASN A 98 16.92 -14.72 -9.64
CA ASN A 98 18.36 -14.46 -9.50
C ASN A 98 18.87 -14.59 -8.05
N GLY A 99 18.06 -15.15 -7.15
CA GLY A 99 18.43 -15.31 -5.75
C GLY A 99 18.23 -14.05 -4.90
N TRP A 100 17.33 -13.16 -5.28
CA TRP A 100 16.96 -11.95 -4.55
C TRP A 100 18.12 -10.96 -4.40
N LYS A 101 18.78 -10.70 -5.49
CA LYS A 101 19.91 -9.78 -5.56
C LYS A 101 19.66 -8.65 -6.55
N THR A 102 20.14 -7.45 -6.18
CA THR A 102 20.16 -6.28 -7.05
C THR A 102 21.17 -6.44 -8.18
N SER A 103 21.17 -5.52 -9.15
CA SER A 103 22.17 -5.49 -10.25
C SER A 103 23.61 -5.38 -9.74
N LYS A 104 23.81 -4.80 -8.56
CA LYS A 104 25.12 -4.71 -7.87
C LYS A 104 25.44 -5.95 -7.04
N LYS A 105 24.69 -7.03 -7.18
CA LYS A 105 24.83 -8.30 -6.45
C LYS A 105 24.68 -8.15 -4.92
N GLN A 106 24.01 -7.11 -4.47
CA GLN A 106 23.64 -6.93 -3.06
C GLN A 106 22.26 -7.54 -2.80
N PRO A 107 21.98 -8.02 -1.57
CA PRO A 107 20.62 -8.45 -1.21
C PRO A 107 19.59 -7.33 -1.46
N VAL A 108 18.42 -7.71 -1.95
CA VAL A 108 17.30 -6.78 -2.09
C VAL A 108 16.92 -6.21 -0.73
N GLU A 109 16.74 -4.88 -0.63
CA GLU A 109 16.30 -4.24 0.62
C GLU A 109 14.89 -4.69 0.97
N ASN A 110 14.60 -4.79 2.28
CA ASN A 110 13.31 -5.27 2.80
C ASN A 110 12.91 -6.63 2.22
N ILE A 111 13.88 -7.51 2.04
CA ILE A 111 13.72 -8.79 1.35
C ILE A 111 12.55 -9.62 1.90
N GLU A 112 12.34 -9.60 3.22
CA GLU A 112 11.24 -10.34 3.85
C GLU A 112 9.87 -9.86 3.36
N LEU A 113 9.67 -8.54 3.22
CA LEU A 113 8.43 -7.96 2.70
C LEU A 113 8.29 -8.21 1.20
N VAL A 114 9.37 -8.05 0.45
CA VAL A 114 9.39 -8.29 -1.00
C VAL A 114 9.06 -9.76 -1.31
N GLN A 115 9.60 -10.69 -0.54
CA GLN A 115 9.29 -12.11 -0.70
C GLN A 115 7.84 -12.43 -0.35
N ASP A 116 7.27 -11.79 0.68
CA ASP A 116 5.85 -11.95 1.02
C ASP A 116 4.94 -11.40 -0.08
N ILE A 117 5.31 -10.27 -0.67
CA ILE A 117 4.60 -9.72 -1.84
C ILE A 117 4.68 -10.70 -3.02
N TRP A 118 5.85 -11.25 -3.28
CA TRP A 118 6.02 -12.25 -4.34
C TRP A 118 5.12 -13.47 -4.14
N LYS A 119 4.99 -13.98 -2.92
CA LYS A 119 4.07 -15.07 -2.61
C LYS A 119 2.62 -14.75 -2.98
N CYS A 120 2.21 -13.49 -2.84
CA CYS A 120 0.87 -13.05 -3.24
C CYS A 120 0.72 -12.97 -4.76
N ILE A 121 1.62 -12.24 -5.44
CA ILE A 121 1.48 -11.94 -6.87
C ILE A 121 1.83 -13.11 -7.79
N SER A 122 2.57 -14.09 -7.30
CA SER A 122 2.94 -15.29 -8.06
C SER A 122 1.93 -16.44 -7.97
N LYS A 123 0.84 -16.26 -7.21
CA LYS A 123 -0.22 -17.26 -7.13
C LYS A 123 -0.94 -17.43 -8.48
N PRO A 124 -1.37 -18.67 -8.83
CA PRO A 124 -2.06 -18.92 -10.11
C PRO A 124 -3.34 -18.10 -10.31
N PHE A 125 -4.03 -17.74 -9.23
CA PHE A 125 -5.29 -16.99 -9.26
C PHE A 125 -5.11 -15.55 -8.77
N TYR A 126 -3.92 -14.98 -8.90
CA TYR A 126 -3.67 -13.58 -8.59
C TYR A 126 -4.59 -12.68 -9.43
N HIS A 127 -5.33 -11.80 -8.75
CA HIS A 127 -6.43 -11.03 -9.33
C HIS A 127 -6.34 -9.54 -9.05
N CYS A 128 -5.18 -9.05 -8.62
CA CYS A 128 -4.96 -7.64 -8.36
C CYS A 128 -4.12 -7.00 -9.47
N THR A 129 -4.42 -5.74 -9.78
CA THR A 129 -3.60 -4.90 -10.64
C THR A 129 -3.04 -3.77 -9.81
N ILE A 130 -1.73 -3.59 -9.80
CA ILE A 130 -1.05 -2.53 -9.05
C ILE A 130 -0.75 -1.39 -10.01
N LYS A 131 -1.32 -0.21 -9.73
CA LYS A 131 -1.22 0.98 -10.58
C LYS A 131 -0.70 2.17 -9.80
N LYS A 132 0.04 3.03 -10.50
CA LYS A 132 0.47 4.31 -9.95
C LYS A 132 -0.66 5.33 -10.02
N CYS A 133 -0.84 6.09 -8.92
CA CYS A 133 -1.62 7.32 -8.90
C CYS A 133 -0.73 8.52 -8.58
N ASP A 134 -1.22 9.73 -8.82
CA ASP A 134 -0.50 10.94 -8.47
C ASP A 134 -0.65 11.22 -6.98
N GLY A 135 0.48 11.48 -6.30
CA GLY A 135 0.49 11.93 -4.91
C GLY A 135 0.17 13.42 -4.79
N HIS A 136 -0.54 13.78 -3.71
CA HIS A 136 -0.86 15.19 -3.36
C HIS A 136 -1.56 15.97 -4.48
N LYS A 137 -2.40 15.33 -5.27
CA LYS A 137 -3.13 15.91 -6.42
C LYS A 137 -4.66 15.92 -6.21
N GLY A 138 -5.13 15.80 -4.98
CA GLY A 138 -6.56 15.81 -4.68
C GLY A 138 -7.30 14.50 -4.97
N ILE A 139 -6.57 13.40 -5.16
CA ILE A 139 -7.17 12.06 -5.28
C ILE A 139 -7.56 11.59 -3.90
N LEU A 140 -8.86 11.47 -3.64
CA LEU A 140 -9.39 11.20 -2.30
C LEU A 140 -8.80 9.93 -1.67
N GLY A 141 -8.77 8.82 -2.39
CA GLY A 141 -8.22 7.57 -1.85
C GLY A 141 -6.76 7.68 -1.46
N ASN A 142 -5.95 8.37 -2.26
CA ASN A 142 -4.54 8.64 -1.92
C ASN A 142 -4.41 9.54 -0.68
N GLU A 143 -5.24 10.59 -0.57
CA GLU A 143 -5.23 11.47 0.61
C GLU A 143 -5.68 10.75 1.88
N LEU A 144 -6.66 9.86 1.79
CA LEU A 144 -7.08 9.02 2.90
C LEU A 144 -5.97 8.08 3.36
N ALA A 145 -5.29 7.42 2.44
CA ALA A 145 -4.16 6.55 2.74
C ALA A 145 -2.99 7.33 3.37
N ASP A 146 -2.70 8.54 2.87
CA ASP A 146 -1.69 9.43 3.45
C ASP A 146 -2.03 9.83 4.88
N ALA A 147 -3.28 10.22 5.16
CA ALA A 147 -3.73 10.53 6.51
C ALA A 147 -3.55 9.35 7.47
N LEU A 148 -3.87 8.15 7.02
CA LEU A 148 -3.65 6.93 7.79
C LEU A 148 -2.16 6.64 8.01
N ALA A 149 -1.33 6.82 6.97
CA ALA A 149 0.12 6.59 7.05
C ALA A 149 0.79 7.54 8.07
N THR A 150 0.28 8.74 8.22
CA THR A 150 0.74 9.72 9.21
C THR A 150 0.04 9.62 10.56
N GLN A 151 -0.81 8.62 10.74
CA GLN A 151 -1.62 8.41 11.96
C GLN A 151 -2.54 9.60 12.28
N SER A 152 -3.01 10.31 11.26
CA SER A 152 -3.83 11.52 11.40
C SER A 152 -5.32 11.20 11.23
N MET A 153 -5.90 10.53 12.24
CA MET A 153 -7.30 10.08 12.17
C MET A 153 -8.29 11.25 12.03
N HIS A 154 -7.98 12.43 12.62
CA HIS A 154 -8.81 13.61 12.45
C HIS A 154 -8.87 14.10 11.00
N ILE A 155 -7.76 14.03 10.26
CA ILE A 155 -7.72 14.38 8.83
C ILE A 155 -8.51 13.34 8.03
N PHE A 156 -8.34 12.07 8.34
CA PHE A 156 -9.10 10.99 7.72
C PHE A 156 -10.61 11.19 7.89
N ASP A 157 -11.05 11.46 9.11
CA ASP A 157 -12.47 11.68 9.41
C ASP A 157 -13.01 12.93 8.71
N ASP A 158 -12.25 14.02 8.68
CA ASP A 158 -12.63 15.26 8.01
C ASP A 158 -12.78 15.05 6.49
N LEU A 159 -11.88 14.30 5.86
CA LEU A 159 -11.98 13.95 4.44
C LEU A 159 -13.23 13.12 4.16
N CYS A 160 -13.53 12.13 4.98
CA CYS A 160 -14.73 11.32 4.80
C CYS A 160 -16.02 12.17 4.90
N LYS A 161 -16.06 13.12 5.81
CA LYS A 161 -17.19 14.05 5.95
C LYS A 161 -17.32 15.00 4.77
N GLU A 162 -16.20 15.60 4.34
CA GLU A 162 -16.18 16.56 3.22
C GLU A 162 -16.67 15.93 1.92
N TYR A 163 -16.24 14.69 1.63
CA TYR A 163 -16.59 13.98 0.40
C TYR A 163 -17.78 13.04 0.57
N GLU A 164 -18.44 13.06 1.70
CA GLU A 164 -19.64 12.24 2.00
C GLU A 164 -19.40 10.73 1.78
N VAL A 165 -18.21 10.25 2.16
CA VAL A 165 -17.85 8.84 2.10
C VAL A 165 -18.33 8.14 3.36
N THR A 166 -19.03 7.04 3.20
CA THR A 166 -19.48 6.19 4.31
C THR A 166 -18.43 5.15 4.67
N ILE A 167 -18.45 4.68 5.91
CA ILE A 167 -17.50 3.68 6.43
C ILE A 167 -18.29 2.61 7.16
N GLY A 168 -17.87 1.35 6.99
CA GLY A 168 -18.37 0.22 7.76
C GLY A 168 -18.93 -0.90 6.89
N GLU A 169 -19.49 -1.92 7.54
CA GLU A 169 -20.14 -3.02 6.84
C GLU A 169 -21.44 -2.51 6.20
N GLU A 170 -21.66 -2.88 4.94
CA GLU A 170 -22.96 -2.73 4.31
C GLU A 170 -23.93 -3.72 4.98
N GLU A 171 -25.01 -3.21 5.55
CA GLU A 171 -26.09 -4.05 6.09
C GLU A 171 -26.89 -4.74 4.96
#